data_a714739ef4eabe53d6cacd110e05129a
#
_entry.id   a714739ef4eabe53d6cacd110e05129a
#
_cell.length_a   1.000
_cell.length_b   1.000
_cell.length_c   1.000
_cell.angle_alpha   90.00
_cell.angle_beta   90.00
_cell.angle_gamma   90.00
#
_symmetry.space_group_name_H-M   'P 1'
#
loop_
_entity.id
_entity.type
_entity.pdbx_description
1 polymer ?
#
loop_
_entity_poly.entity_id
_entity_poly.type
_entity_poly.pdbx_seq_one_letter_code
_entity_poly.pdbx_strand_id
1 'polypeptide(L)'
;MRVLVVHAHPVETSFNRALFNAACEALTARGHTVDAMNLYDEDFQAVMSREERLNYHDIPGNLTPDVKPYVDRVRAAEAAVFVHPVWNYGYPAILKGFFDRIFLPGVSFILVGGNGTDKGKLVTN
;
A
#
# COMPACT_ATOMS: atom_id res chain seq x y z
N MET A 1 16.27 -5.50 -7.57
CA MET A 1 15.11 -4.58 -7.45
C MET A 1 14.83 -4.28 -5.98
N ARG A 2 14.26 -3.13 -5.71
CA ARG A 2 13.63 -2.85 -4.42
C ARG A 2 12.20 -3.35 -4.42
N VAL A 3 11.89 -4.29 -3.54
CA VAL A 3 10.58 -4.95 -3.46
C VAL A 3 9.90 -4.61 -2.14
N LEU A 4 8.71 -4.03 -2.21
CA LEU A 4 7.84 -3.82 -1.05
C LEU A 4 7.02 -5.08 -0.81
N VAL A 5 7.13 -5.69 0.38
CA VAL A 5 6.34 -6.86 0.76
C VAL A 5 5.36 -6.44 1.86
N VAL A 6 4.08 -6.35 1.50
CA VAL A 6 3.01 -5.91 2.41
C VAL A 6 2.30 -7.13 3.00
N HIS A 7 2.17 -7.15 4.32
CA HIS A 7 1.54 -8.23 5.06
C HIS A 7 0.36 -7.74 5.91
N ALA A 8 -0.72 -8.51 5.92
CA ALA A 8 -1.95 -8.17 6.64
C ALA A 8 -2.56 -9.38 7.36
N HIS A 9 -1.96 -9.80 8.47
CA HIS A 9 -2.54 -10.80 9.37
C HIS A 9 -2.15 -10.49 10.82
N PRO A 10 -3.10 -10.54 11.78
CA PRO A 10 -2.85 -10.13 13.16
C PRO A 10 -2.06 -11.15 13.99
N VAL A 11 -2.06 -12.44 13.59
CA VAL A 11 -1.46 -13.51 14.40
C VAL A 11 -0.07 -13.86 13.87
N GLU A 12 0.93 -13.72 14.72
CA GLU A 12 2.34 -13.95 14.38
C GLU A 12 2.69 -15.41 14.11
N THR A 13 1.89 -16.36 14.61
CA THR A 13 2.05 -17.81 14.38
C THR A 13 1.21 -18.36 13.22
N SER A 14 0.56 -17.46 12.46
CA SER A 14 -0.30 -17.87 11.35
C SER A 14 0.49 -18.44 10.17
N PHE A 15 -0.17 -19.29 9.37
CA PHE A 15 0.37 -19.72 8.07
C PHE A 15 0.65 -18.53 7.15
N ASN A 16 -0.19 -17.51 7.18
CA ASN A 16 -0.01 -16.30 6.40
C ASN A 16 1.27 -15.54 6.78
N ARG A 17 1.62 -15.49 8.09
CA ARG A 17 2.90 -14.93 8.56
C ARG A 17 4.09 -15.76 8.05
N ALA A 18 3.96 -17.09 8.05
CA ALA A 18 5.00 -17.96 7.50
C ALA A 18 5.23 -17.70 6.01
N LEU A 19 4.17 -17.48 5.23
CA LEU A 19 4.28 -17.09 3.81
C LEU A 19 4.99 -15.74 3.63
N PHE A 20 4.64 -14.76 4.45
CA PHE A 20 5.30 -13.45 4.43
C PHE A 20 6.80 -13.56 4.70
N ASN A 21 7.19 -14.30 5.74
CA ASN A 21 8.60 -14.53 6.06
C ASN A 21 9.33 -15.23 4.93
N ALA A 22 8.74 -16.30 4.38
CA ALA A 22 9.31 -17.05 3.27
C ALA A 22 9.49 -16.18 2.00
N ALA A 23 8.54 -15.31 1.71
CA ALA A 23 8.66 -14.37 0.59
C ALA A 23 9.83 -13.39 0.79
N CYS A 24 9.94 -12.80 1.98
CA CYS A 24 11.03 -11.89 2.32
C CYS A 24 12.41 -12.58 2.23
N GLU A 25 12.53 -13.79 2.78
CA GLU A 25 13.76 -14.58 2.74
C GLU A 25 14.16 -14.96 1.31
N ALA A 26 13.20 -15.45 0.51
CA ALA A 26 13.45 -15.85 -0.87
C ALA A 26 13.90 -14.68 -1.75
N LEU A 27 13.27 -13.52 -1.60
CA LEU A 27 13.63 -12.32 -2.33
C LEU A 27 15.03 -11.82 -1.94
N THR A 28 15.32 -11.79 -0.64
CA THR A 28 16.64 -11.40 -0.14
C THR A 28 17.74 -12.35 -0.63
N ALA A 29 17.49 -13.66 -0.60
CA ALA A 29 18.42 -14.69 -1.10
C ALA A 29 18.72 -14.55 -2.61
N ARG A 30 17.81 -13.93 -3.36
CA ARG A 30 17.98 -13.64 -4.80
C ARG A 30 18.60 -12.27 -5.07
N GLY A 31 19.06 -11.56 -4.04
CA GLY A 31 19.76 -10.28 -4.15
C GLY A 31 18.84 -9.07 -4.31
N HIS A 32 17.54 -9.20 -4.01
CA HIS A 32 16.63 -8.06 -3.98
C HIS A 32 16.75 -7.32 -2.64
N THR A 33 16.53 -5.99 -2.67
CA THR A 33 16.36 -5.19 -1.46
C THR A 33 14.90 -5.27 -1.04
N VAL A 34 14.63 -5.87 0.12
CA VAL A 34 13.28 -6.06 0.64
C VAL A 34 12.91 -4.96 1.62
N ASP A 35 11.79 -4.29 1.37
CA ASP A 35 11.11 -3.43 2.33
C ASP A 35 9.90 -4.20 2.87
N ALA A 36 10.04 -4.76 4.06
CA ALA A 36 8.99 -5.55 4.72
C ALA A 36 8.03 -4.62 5.47
N MET A 37 6.76 -4.60 5.05
CA MET A 37 5.71 -3.77 5.64
C MET A 37 4.64 -4.66 6.25
N ASN A 38 4.70 -4.88 7.55
CA ASN A 38 3.65 -5.57 8.27
C ASN A 38 2.67 -4.55 8.87
N LEU A 39 1.48 -4.46 8.30
CA LEU A 39 0.50 -3.43 8.67
C LEU A 39 0.03 -3.52 10.13
N TYR A 40 -0.07 -4.73 10.69
CA TYR A 40 -0.43 -4.91 12.10
C TYR A 40 0.73 -4.55 13.04
N ASP A 41 1.95 -4.98 12.73
CA ASP A 41 3.12 -4.68 13.55
C ASP A 41 3.46 -3.17 13.55
N GLU A 42 3.14 -2.47 12.47
CA GLU A 42 3.34 -1.03 12.33
C GLU A 42 2.15 -0.21 12.87
N ASP A 43 1.13 -0.86 13.42
CA ASP A 43 -0.11 -0.21 13.90
C ASP A 43 -0.75 0.70 12.83
N PHE A 44 -0.78 0.24 11.58
CA PHE A 44 -1.36 1.00 10.48
C PHE A 44 -2.85 1.27 10.72
N GLN A 45 -3.25 2.53 10.63
CA GLN A 45 -4.64 2.93 10.81
C GLN A 45 -5.40 2.83 9.48
N ALA A 46 -6.37 1.92 9.42
CA ALA A 46 -7.06 1.56 8.18
C ALA A 46 -8.07 2.60 7.68
N VAL A 47 -8.60 3.43 8.60
CA VAL A 47 -9.73 4.31 8.27
C VAL A 47 -9.24 5.67 7.81
N MET A 48 -9.64 6.05 6.59
CA MET A 48 -9.39 7.39 6.05
C MET A 48 -10.08 8.45 6.92
N SER A 49 -9.34 9.46 7.34
CA SER A 49 -9.89 10.56 8.12
C SER A 49 -10.72 11.53 7.26
N ARG A 50 -11.53 12.37 7.93
CA ARG A 50 -12.25 13.45 7.25
C ARG A 50 -11.31 14.40 6.53
N GLU A 51 -10.18 14.74 7.15
CA GLU A 51 -9.18 15.63 6.56
C GLU A 51 -8.53 15.03 5.32
N GLU A 52 -8.13 13.76 5.37
CA GLU A 52 -7.62 13.04 4.21
C GLU A 52 -8.63 13.04 3.06
N ARG A 53 -9.91 12.83 3.35
CA ARG A 53 -10.95 12.83 2.32
C ARG A 53 -11.18 14.20 1.70
N LEU A 54 -11.11 15.27 2.48
CA LEU A 54 -11.24 16.63 1.97
C LEU A 54 -10.07 17.03 1.06
N ASN A 55 -8.87 16.58 1.38
CA ASN A 55 -7.65 16.87 0.62
C ASN A 55 -7.35 15.82 -0.47
N TYR A 56 -8.23 14.83 -0.66
CA TYR A 56 -7.97 13.67 -1.51
C TYR A 56 -7.50 14.02 -2.94
N HIS A 57 -8.11 15.06 -3.53
CA HIS A 57 -7.79 15.51 -4.88
C HIS A 57 -6.78 16.68 -4.93
N ASP A 58 -6.34 17.15 -3.78
CA ASP A 58 -5.33 18.21 -3.69
C ASP A 58 -3.92 17.60 -3.70
N ILE A 59 -3.21 17.75 -4.80
CA ILE A 59 -1.86 17.20 -4.98
C ILE A 59 -0.84 18.35 -4.87
N PRO A 60 0.15 18.29 -3.97
CA PRO A 60 0.51 17.19 -3.05
C PRO A 60 -0.11 17.27 -1.65
N GLY A 61 -1.12 18.11 -1.42
CA GLY A 61 -1.76 18.32 -0.11
C GLY A 61 -2.43 17.06 0.46
N ASN A 62 -2.73 16.07 -0.39
CA ASN A 62 -3.24 14.76 0.02
C ASN A 62 -2.19 13.85 0.71
N LEU A 63 -0.92 14.25 0.71
CA LEU A 63 0.15 13.55 1.44
C LEU A 63 0.22 14.07 2.89
N THR A 64 -0.75 13.70 3.70
CA THR A 64 -0.76 14.04 5.12
C THR A 64 0.43 13.41 5.86
N PRO A 65 0.82 13.93 7.06
CA PRO A 65 1.95 13.37 7.82
C PRO A 65 1.83 11.87 8.12
N ASP A 66 0.62 11.35 8.31
CA ASP A 66 0.39 9.93 8.60
C ASP A 66 0.50 9.06 7.34
N VAL A 67 0.20 9.61 6.18
CA VAL A 67 0.16 8.89 4.90
C VAL A 67 1.51 8.92 4.19
N LYS A 68 2.19 10.05 4.25
CA LYS A 68 3.42 10.29 3.48
C LYS A 68 4.51 9.21 3.66
N PRO A 69 4.82 8.72 4.88
CA PRO A 69 5.86 7.71 5.05
C PRO A 69 5.56 6.41 4.27
N TYR A 70 4.31 5.99 4.21
CA TYR A 70 3.89 4.81 3.44
C TYR A 70 3.94 5.06 1.94
N VAL A 71 3.51 6.24 1.49
CA VAL A 71 3.61 6.65 0.09
C VAL A 71 5.06 6.67 -0.38
N ASP A 72 5.97 7.18 0.42
CA ASP A 72 7.40 7.22 0.09
C ASP A 72 7.96 5.80 -0.11
N ARG A 73 7.53 4.82 0.70
CA ARG A 73 7.91 3.41 0.54
C ARG A 73 7.34 2.79 -0.75
N VAL A 74 6.08 3.07 -1.05
CA VAL A 74 5.43 2.61 -2.30
C VAL A 74 6.16 3.20 -3.51
N ARG A 75 6.47 4.49 -3.51
CA ARG A 75 7.20 5.15 -4.61
C ARG A 75 8.63 4.65 -4.78
N ALA A 76 9.28 4.25 -3.70
CA ALA A 76 10.65 3.73 -3.75
C ALA A 76 10.70 2.29 -4.28
N ALA A 77 9.59 1.56 -4.28
CA ALA A 77 9.52 0.17 -4.70
C ALA A 77 9.40 0.06 -6.23
N GLU A 78 10.13 -0.90 -6.80
CA GLU A 78 10.03 -1.29 -8.21
C GLU A 78 9.01 -2.42 -8.40
N ALA A 79 8.69 -3.16 -7.32
CA ALA A 79 7.68 -4.20 -7.30
C ALA A 79 7.03 -4.28 -5.93
N ALA A 80 5.79 -4.76 -5.86
CA ALA A 80 5.08 -5.01 -4.62
C ALA A 80 4.53 -6.43 -4.57
N VAL A 81 4.64 -7.05 -3.39
CA VAL A 81 4.08 -8.36 -3.07
C VAL A 81 3.12 -8.19 -1.90
N PHE A 82 1.89 -8.67 -2.04
CA PHE A 82 0.88 -8.62 -0.99
C PHE A 82 0.63 -10.03 -0.46
N VAL A 83 0.84 -10.21 0.85
CA VAL A 83 0.61 -11.47 1.55
C VAL A 83 -0.49 -11.26 2.57
N HIS A 84 -1.67 -11.82 2.30
CA HIS A 84 -2.86 -11.62 3.12
C HIS A 84 -3.81 -12.80 3.03
N PRO A 85 -4.66 -13.05 4.04
CA PRO A 85 -5.75 -14.00 3.94
C PRO A 85 -6.91 -13.42 3.13
N VAL A 86 -7.80 -14.29 2.66
CA VAL A 86 -9.10 -13.88 2.10
C VAL A 86 -10.16 -14.03 3.18
N TRP A 87 -10.73 -12.90 3.60
CA TRP A 87 -11.80 -12.87 4.59
C TRP A 87 -13.06 -12.29 3.96
N ASN A 88 -14.17 -13.00 4.10
CA ASN A 88 -15.44 -12.59 3.50
C ASN A 88 -15.31 -12.22 2.01
N TYR A 89 -14.65 -13.07 1.24
CA TYR A 89 -14.43 -12.92 -0.21
C TYR A 89 -13.59 -11.69 -0.61
N GLY A 90 -12.84 -11.10 0.30
CA GLY A 90 -12.08 -9.89 0.02
C GLY A 90 -10.81 -9.76 0.87
N TYR A 91 -10.26 -8.57 0.82
CA TYR A 91 -9.09 -8.22 1.62
C TYR A 91 -9.47 -8.05 3.10
N PRO A 92 -8.55 -8.34 4.04
CA PRO A 92 -8.71 -7.86 5.42
C PRO A 92 -8.89 -6.35 5.47
N ALA A 93 -9.69 -5.85 6.41
CA ALA A 93 -10.01 -4.42 6.52
C ALA A 93 -8.77 -3.52 6.55
N ILE A 94 -7.70 -3.95 7.23
CA ILE A 94 -6.45 -3.19 7.32
C ILE A 94 -5.79 -3.02 5.95
N LEU A 95 -5.82 -4.05 5.09
CA LEU A 95 -5.25 -3.97 3.74
C LEU A 95 -6.13 -3.12 2.81
N LYS A 96 -7.46 -3.21 2.93
CA LYS A 96 -8.37 -2.33 2.18
C LYS A 96 -8.12 -0.87 2.56
N GLY A 97 -7.95 -0.59 3.86
CA GLY A 97 -7.61 0.74 4.34
C GLY A 97 -6.26 1.23 3.83
N PHE A 98 -5.28 0.33 3.69
CA PHE A 98 -4.00 0.66 3.04
C PHE A 98 -4.21 1.13 1.60
N PHE A 99 -4.99 0.42 0.80
CA PHE A 99 -5.31 0.84 -0.56
C PHE A 99 -6.07 2.16 -0.60
N ASP A 100 -7.07 2.34 0.28
CA ASP A 100 -7.87 3.57 0.33
C ASP A 100 -7.04 4.80 0.68
N ARG A 101 -6.10 4.67 1.63
CA ARG A 101 -5.32 5.79 2.15
C ARG A 101 -4.02 6.07 1.39
N ILE A 102 -3.41 5.07 0.77
CA ILE A 102 -2.06 5.17 0.21
C ILE A 102 -2.08 5.24 -1.32
N PHE A 103 -3.01 4.55 -1.99
CA PHE A 103 -3.12 4.60 -3.44
C PHE A 103 -3.94 5.81 -3.91
N LEU A 104 -3.39 6.98 -3.67
CA LEU A 104 -4.00 8.28 -3.87
C LEU A 104 -3.77 8.84 -5.29
N PRO A 105 -4.54 9.87 -5.70
CA PRO A 105 -4.18 10.68 -6.85
C PRO A 105 -2.76 11.24 -6.72
N GLY A 106 -1.99 11.16 -7.79
CA GLY A 106 -0.57 11.54 -7.81
C GLY A 106 0.38 10.49 -7.24
N VAL A 107 -0.12 9.39 -6.67
CA VAL A 107 0.68 8.24 -6.18
C VAL A 107 0.52 7.05 -7.12
N SER A 108 -0.68 6.52 -7.25
CA SER A 108 -0.98 5.35 -8.08
C SER A 108 -1.69 5.70 -9.39
N PHE A 109 -2.35 6.83 -9.43
CA PHE A 109 -3.06 7.31 -10.63
C PHE A 109 -3.11 8.84 -10.67
N ILE A 110 -3.37 9.38 -11.84
CA ILE A 110 -3.73 10.78 -12.05
C ILE A 110 -5.07 10.85 -12.79
N LEU A 111 -5.88 11.85 -12.45
CA LEU A 111 -7.07 12.18 -13.23
C LEU A 111 -6.66 13.10 -14.36
N VAL A 112 -6.86 12.67 -15.58
CA VAL A 112 -6.63 13.51 -16.76
C VAL A 112 -7.99 14.09 -17.15
N GLY A 113 -8.25 15.35 -16.74
CA GLY A 113 -9.48 16.06 -17.01
C GLY A 113 -9.39 16.92 -18.25
N GLY A 114 -10.45 16.94 -18.99
CA GLY A 114 -10.70 17.83 -20.13
C GLY A 114 -11.96 17.39 -20.88
N ASN A 115 -13.07 18.07 -20.72
CA ASN A 115 -14.31 17.90 -21.49
C ASN A 115 -15.10 16.59 -21.27
N GLY A 116 -15.36 16.22 -20.02
CA GLY A 116 -16.39 15.21 -19.69
C GLY A 116 -15.99 13.76 -19.88
N THR A 117 -14.71 13.48 -20.12
CA THR A 117 -14.17 12.12 -20.14
C THR A 117 -12.93 12.03 -19.26
N ASP A 118 -13.13 12.13 -17.95
CA ASP A 118 -12.05 11.90 -17.00
C ASP A 118 -11.64 10.43 -17.04
N LYS A 119 -10.52 10.15 -17.66
CA LYS A 119 -9.90 8.83 -17.66
C LYS A 119 -8.78 8.82 -16.62
N GLY A 120 -8.86 7.94 -15.64
CA GLY A 120 -7.76 7.67 -14.74
C GLY A 120 -6.55 7.14 -15.52
N LYS A 121 -5.38 7.67 -15.25
CA LYS A 121 -4.10 7.16 -15.78
C LYS A 121 -3.24 6.68 -14.61
N LEU A 122 -2.73 5.46 -14.73
CA LEU A 122 -1.75 4.96 -13.76
C LEU A 122 -0.47 5.79 -13.82
N VAL A 123 0.07 6.09 -12.64
CA VAL A 123 1.41 6.67 -12.53
C VAL A 123 2.41 5.54 -12.74
N THR A 124 3.20 5.66 -13.80
CA THR A 124 4.34 4.76 -14.03
C THR A 124 5.61 5.45 -13.57
N ASN A 125 6.38 4.76 -12.76
CA ASN A 125 7.70 5.22 -12.33
C ASN A 125 8.73 5.06 -13.45
#